data_f1fff5c4059b13fbf436ebfa654b6e8f
#
_entry.id   f1fff5c4059b13fbf436ebfa654b6e8f
#
_cell.length_a   1.000
_cell.length_b   1.000
_cell.length_c   1.000
_cell.angle_alpha   90.00
_cell.angle_beta   90.00
_cell.angle_gamma   90.00
#
_symmetry.space_group_name_H-M   'P 1'
#
loop_
_entity.id
_entity.type
_entity.pdbx_description
1 polymer ?
#
loop_
_entity_poly.entity_id
_entity_poly.type
_entity_poly.pdbx_seq_one_letter_code
_entity_poly.pdbx_strand_id
1 'polypeptide(L)'
;MSELRFIAISSTLADRVRATGKSPGYGHPTHTELATGHGPCRHCLRTFEIGADRRTLFTYDPFHGLDPIPLPGPVFIHAEACERHDESSGFPQDLRSHPLTFAAYGDGRRLLHEIHVTDGVVEPVLERLFDASEVRYVHVRDQEAGCYDLRVERAKAAEAA
;
A
#
# COMPACT_ATOMS: atom_id res chain seq x y z
N MET A 1 10.47 -13.11 16.45
CA MET A 1 10.11 -12.37 15.24
C MET A 1 9.27 -11.16 15.63
N SER A 2 9.60 -10.00 15.06
CA SER A 2 8.79 -8.81 15.30
C SER A 2 7.44 -8.96 14.60
N GLU A 3 6.39 -8.58 15.29
CA GLU A 3 5.06 -8.47 14.68
C GLU A 3 5.08 -7.38 13.61
N LEU A 4 4.42 -7.62 12.48
CA LEU A 4 4.38 -6.69 11.34
C LEU A 4 3.01 -6.03 11.24
N ARG A 5 3.02 -4.80 10.71
CA ARG A 5 1.83 -4.02 10.39
C ARG A 5 1.72 -3.90 8.87
N PHE A 6 0.53 -4.10 8.34
CA PHE A 6 0.23 -4.06 6.90
C PHE A 6 -0.66 -2.86 6.61
N ILE A 7 -0.04 -1.74 6.28
CA ILE A 7 -0.62 -0.40 6.38
C ILE A 7 -1.23 0.02 5.06
N ALA A 8 -2.55 0.14 5.03
CA ALA A 8 -3.32 0.73 3.94
C ALA A 8 -3.30 2.25 4.01
N ILE A 9 -3.71 2.90 2.91
CA ILE A 9 -3.99 4.34 2.93
C ILE A 9 -4.99 4.64 4.05
N SER A 10 -4.76 5.74 4.78
CA SER A 10 -5.60 6.12 5.90
C SER A 10 -7.04 6.40 5.47
N SER A 11 -7.99 6.13 6.37
CA SER A 11 -9.40 6.46 6.12
C SER A 11 -9.60 7.96 5.94
N THR A 12 -8.87 8.79 6.67
CA THR A 12 -8.93 10.25 6.53
C THR A 12 -8.58 10.68 5.10
N LEU A 13 -7.51 10.12 4.53
CA LEU A 13 -7.11 10.44 3.16
C LEU A 13 -8.13 9.94 2.15
N ALA A 14 -8.57 8.69 2.27
CA ALA A 14 -9.56 8.10 1.37
C ALA A 14 -10.87 8.90 1.36
N ASP A 15 -11.35 9.28 2.54
CA ASP A 15 -12.58 10.08 2.67
C ASP A 15 -12.41 11.46 2.04
N ARG A 16 -11.24 12.08 2.21
CA ARG A 16 -10.96 13.39 1.58
C ARG A 16 -10.97 13.28 0.06
N VAL A 17 -10.34 12.26 -0.51
CA VAL A 17 -10.35 12.02 -1.96
C VAL A 17 -11.79 11.90 -2.47
N ARG A 18 -12.61 11.09 -1.81
CA ARG A 18 -14.01 10.89 -2.19
C ARG A 18 -14.85 12.18 -2.06
N ALA A 19 -14.62 12.94 -1.01
CA ALA A 19 -15.38 14.17 -0.74
C ALA A 19 -15.00 15.32 -1.69
N THR A 20 -13.72 15.46 -2.00
CA THR A 20 -13.22 16.61 -2.79
C THR A 20 -13.14 16.32 -4.29
N GLY A 21 -12.99 15.06 -4.69
CA GLY A 21 -12.71 14.71 -6.09
C GLY A 21 -11.36 15.24 -6.57
N LYS A 22 -10.41 15.43 -5.66
CA LYS A 22 -9.06 15.95 -5.97
C LYS A 22 -8.00 15.14 -5.27
N SER A 23 -6.81 15.07 -5.89
CA SER A 23 -5.63 14.46 -5.28
C SER A 23 -5.12 15.36 -4.13
N PRO A 24 -5.11 14.87 -2.88
CA PRO A 24 -4.68 15.70 -1.75
C PRO A 24 -3.23 16.13 -1.88
N GLY A 25 -2.96 17.41 -1.64
CA GLY A 25 -1.62 18.00 -1.75
C GLY A 25 -1.21 18.39 -3.18
N TYR A 26 -1.92 17.93 -4.20
CA TYR A 26 -1.62 18.21 -5.62
C TYR A 26 -2.71 19.03 -6.29
N GLY A 27 -3.96 18.85 -5.89
CA GLY A 27 -5.07 19.69 -6.32
C GLY A 27 -5.69 19.35 -7.67
N HIS A 28 -5.09 18.46 -8.47
CA HIS A 28 -5.69 18.06 -9.74
C HIS A 28 -6.86 17.08 -9.52
N PRO A 29 -7.82 17.02 -10.47
CA PRO A 29 -9.00 16.19 -10.31
C PRO A 29 -8.68 14.69 -10.33
N THR A 30 -9.47 13.92 -9.60
CA THR A 30 -9.45 12.46 -9.65
C THR A 30 -10.23 11.96 -10.86
N HIS A 31 -10.06 10.67 -11.18
CA HIS A 31 -10.82 10.02 -12.24
C HIS A 31 -11.52 8.79 -11.66
N THR A 32 -12.84 8.73 -11.80
CA THR A 32 -13.63 7.60 -11.34
C THR A 32 -14.20 6.84 -12.55
N GLU A 33 -14.07 5.53 -12.53
CA GLU A 33 -14.53 4.66 -13.60
C GLU A 33 -15.01 3.31 -13.06
N LEU A 34 -15.72 2.57 -13.90
CA LEU A 34 -16.01 1.16 -13.63
C LEU A 34 -14.69 0.38 -13.73
N ALA A 35 -14.44 -0.51 -12.77
CA ALA A 35 -13.17 -1.23 -12.73
C ALA A 35 -13.00 -2.13 -13.95
N THR A 36 -11.88 -1.97 -14.65
CA THR A 36 -11.45 -2.80 -15.78
C THR A 36 -10.25 -3.67 -15.42
N GLY A 37 -9.75 -3.54 -14.20
CA GLY A 37 -8.62 -4.30 -13.66
C GLY A 37 -8.79 -4.57 -12.18
N HIS A 38 -7.95 -5.45 -11.66
CA HIS A 38 -8.05 -5.92 -10.27
C HIS A 38 -7.69 -4.88 -9.22
N GLY A 39 -6.85 -3.95 -9.51
CA GLY A 39 -6.38 -2.95 -8.56
C GLY A 39 -5.12 -3.40 -7.83
N PRO A 40 -5.07 -3.38 -6.51
CA PRO A 40 -6.17 -3.38 -5.53
C PRO A 40 -6.68 -1.99 -5.15
N CYS A 41 -7.73 -1.95 -4.34
CA CYS A 41 -8.11 -0.76 -3.59
C CYS A 41 -7.09 -0.53 -2.47
N ARG A 42 -6.43 0.62 -2.43
CA ARG A 42 -5.36 0.90 -1.46
C ARG A 42 -5.87 1.21 -0.05
N HIS A 43 -7.18 1.26 0.13
CA HIS A 43 -7.80 1.48 1.43
C HIS A 43 -8.25 0.17 2.10
N CYS A 44 -9.03 -0.66 1.41
CA CYS A 44 -9.45 -1.96 1.96
C CYS A 44 -8.49 -3.11 1.63
N LEU A 45 -7.58 -2.90 0.69
CA LEU A 45 -6.58 -3.85 0.19
C LEU A 45 -7.18 -5.12 -0.42
N ARG A 46 -8.46 -5.06 -0.81
CA ARG A 46 -9.12 -6.08 -1.63
C ARG A 46 -9.07 -5.70 -3.09
N THR A 47 -9.12 -6.70 -3.96
CA THR A 47 -9.17 -6.46 -5.41
C THR A 47 -10.56 -5.98 -5.82
N PHE A 48 -10.61 -5.24 -6.93
CA PHE A 48 -11.86 -4.80 -7.52
C PHE A 48 -12.54 -5.95 -8.27
N GLU A 49 -13.87 -6.01 -8.16
CA GLU A 49 -14.68 -6.84 -9.03
C GLU A 49 -14.83 -6.14 -10.39
N ILE A 50 -14.20 -6.70 -11.41
CA ILE A 50 -14.18 -6.12 -12.76
C ILE A 50 -15.62 -6.05 -13.30
N GLY A 51 -15.99 -4.88 -13.80
CA GLY A 51 -17.32 -4.65 -14.37
C GLY A 51 -18.43 -4.41 -13.35
N ALA A 52 -18.12 -4.44 -12.04
CA ALA A 52 -19.09 -4.21 -10.97
C ALA A 52 -18.66 -3.09 -10.01
N ASP A 53 -17.41 -3.14 -9.52
CA ASP A 53 -16.89 -2.10 -8.63
C ASP A 53 -16.52 -0.84 -9.42
N ARG A 54 -16.71 0.31 -8.77
CA ARG A 54 -16.21 1.60 -9.26
C ARG A 54 -14.91 1.94 -8.52
N ARG A 55 -13.94 2.49 -9.24
CA ARG A 55 -12.64 2.85 -8.68
C ARG A 55 -12.27 4.30 -9.01
N THR A 56 -11.60 4.94 -8.06
CA THR A 56 -11.15 6.33 -8.18
C THR A 56 -9.64 6.39 -8.23
N LEU A 57 -9.11 6.94 -9.32
CA LEU A 57 -7.69 7.16 -9.53
C LEU A 57 -7.29 8.54 -9.02
N PHE A 58 -6.23 8.60 -8.23
CA PHE A 58 -5.65 9.86 -7.75
C PHE A 58 -4.14 9.71 -7.55
N THR A 59 -3.46 10.84 -7.36
CA THR A 59 -2.01 10.87 -7.11
C THR A 59 -1.73 10.73 -5.62
N TYR A 60 -0.86 9.79 -5.28
CA TYR A 60 -0.45 9.51 -3.90
C TYR A 60 1.06 9.42 -3.80
N ASP A 61 1.63 10.00 -2.76
CA ASP A 61 3.04 9.85 -2.40
C ASP A 61 3.19 8.73 -1.38
N PRO A 62 3.74 7.56 -1.77
CA PRO A 62 3.91 6.45 -0.85
C PRO A 62 4.93 6.73 0.26
N PHE A 63 5.74 7.77 0.12
CA PHE A 63 6.68 8.23 1.14
C PHE A 63 6.10 9.33 2.04
N HIS A 64 4.78 9.58 1.93
CA HIS A 64 4.11 10.59 2.74
C HIS A 64 4.40 10.40 4.23
N GLY A 65 4.87 11.48 4.87
CA GLY A 65 5.24 11.45 6.28
C GLY A 65 6.58 10.78 6.59
N LEU A 66 7.33 10.32 5.58
CA LEU A 66 8.60 9.63 5.78
C LEU A 66 9.78 10.56 5.56
N ASP A 67 10.03 11.00 4.36
CA ASP A 67 11.19 11.82 4.03
C ASP A 67 10.83 12.97 3.09
N PRO A 68 11.70 14.01 3.01
CA PRO A 68 11.31 15.28 2.41
C PRO A 68 11.06 15.30 0.91
N ILE A 69 11.55 14.31 0.17
CA ILE A 69 11.35 14.31 -1.29
C ILE A 69 10.21 13.38 -1.66
N PRO A 70 9.07 13.90 -2.12
CA PRO A 70 7.94 13.05 -2.51
C PRO A 70 8.23 12.27 -3.80
N LEU A 71 7.66 11.05 -3.89
CA LEU A 71 7.63 10.26 -5.11
C LEU A 71 6.19 9.86 -5.39
N PRO A 72 5.37 10.82 -5.85
CA PRO A 72 3.96 10.56 -6.09
C PRO A 72 3.75 9.68 -7.31
N GLY A 73 2.67 8.87 -7.25
CA GLY A 73 2.22 8.07 -8.37
C GLY A 73 0.73 7.84 -8.29
N PRO A 74 0.11 7.36 -9.37
CA PRO A 74 -1.32 7.13 -9.38
C PRO A 74 -1.68 5.84 -8.64
N VAL A 75 -2.75 5.88 -7.83
CA VAL A 75 -3.32 4.71 -7.17
C VAL A 75 -4.84 4.77 -7.20
N PHE A 76 -5.47 3.61 -7.06
CA PHE A 76 -6.93 3.49 -6.98
C PHE A 76 -7.40 3.22 -5.56
N ILE A 77 -8.57 3.75 -5.24
CA ILE A 77 -9.40 3.31 -4.11
C ILE A 77 -10.82 3.06 -4.63
N HIS A 78 -11.65 2.36 -3.87
CA HIS A 78 -13.09 2.28 -4.17
C HIS A 78 -13.70 3.69 -4.22
N ALA A 79 -14.58 3.93 -5.19
CA ALA A 79 -15.29 5.20 -5.29
C ALA A 79 -16.25 5.39 -4.10
N GLU A 80 -16.84 4.30 -3.65
CA GLU A 80 -17.72 4.25 -2.49
C GLU A 80 -16.93 3.92 -1.23
N ALA A 81 -17.51 4.21 -0.07
CA ALA A 81 -16.87 3.90 1.21
C ALA A 81 -16.63 2.39 1.36
N CYS A 82 -15.50 2.03 1.90
CA CYS A 82 -15.13 0.66 2.21
C CYS A 82 -14.41 0.61 3.56
N GLU A 83 -14.33 -0.57 4.15
CA GLU A 83 -13.63 -0.76 5.41
C GLU A 83 -12.12 -0.81 5.17
N ARG A 84 -11.36 0.01 5.93
CA ARG A 84 -9.91 -0.03 5.86
C ARG A 84 -9.40 -1.40 6.28
N HIS A 85 -8.37 -1.89 5.59
CA HIS A 85 -7.66 -3.10 6.02
C HIS A 85 -7.15 -2.92 7.46
N ASP A 86 -7.43 -3.91 8.32
CA ASP A 86 -6.89 -3.93 9.68
C ASP A 86 -5.39 -4.26 9.60
N GLU A 87 -4.56 -3.31 9.97
CA GLU A 87 -3.10 -3.44 9.85
C GLU A 87 -2.51 -4.58 10.70
N SER A 88 -3.26 -5.09 11.67
CA SER A 88 -2.85 -6.22 12.53
C SER A 88 -3.35 -7.57 12.02
N SER A 89 -4.19 -7.61 10.98
CA SER A 89 -4.81 -8.85 10.50
C SER A 89 -3.92 -9.67 9.57
N GLY A 90 -2.72 -9.20 9.25
CA GLY A 90 -1.77 -9.89 8.40
C GLY A 90 -1.79 -9.38 6.95
N PHE A 91 -1.06 -10.07 6.10
CA PHE A 91 -0.96 -9.71 4.69
C PHE A 91 -2.31 -9.87 4.00
N PRO A 92 -2.74 -8.89 3.16
CA PRO A 92 -4.04 -8.95 2.48
C PRO A 92 -4.16 -10.19 1.60
N GLN A 93 -5.19 -10.98 1.84
CA GLN A 93 -5.38 -12.26 1.16
C GLN A 93 -5.52 -12.10 -0.35
N ASP A 94 -6.24 -11.07 -0.80
CA ASP A 94 -6.50 -10.84 -2.23
C ASP A 94 -5.22 -10.57 -3.03
N LEU A 95 -4.18 -10.06 -2.39
CA LEU A 95 -2.92 -9.74 -3.07
C LEU A 95 -2.01 -10.95 -3.28
N ARG A 96 -2.27 -12.06 -2.58
CA ARG A 96 -1.40 -13.25 -2.67
C ARG A 96 -1.40 -13.90 -4.04
N SER A 97 -2.45 -13.73 -4.81
CA SER A 97 -2.58 -14.32 -6.15
C SER A 97 -1.93 -13.48 -7.26
N HIS A 98 -1.37 -12.32 -6.91
CA HIS A 98 -0.76 -11.41 -7.88
C HIS A 98 0.76 -11.40 -7.71
N PRO A 99 1.53 -11.23 -8.82
CA PRO A 99 2.97 -11.06 -8.71
C PRO A 99 3.31 -9.71 -8.07
N LEU A 100 4.13 -9.74 -7.03
CA LEU A 100 4.44 -8.59 -6.20
C LEU A 100 5.95 -8.34 -6.14
N THR A 101 6.31 -7.07 -5.94
CA THR A 101 7.67 -6.65 -5.63
C THR A 101 7.70 -6.08 -4.22
N PHE A 102 8.61 -6.61 -3.40
CA PHE A 102 8.86 -6.12 -2.05
C PHE A 102 10.14 -5.30 -2.06
N ALA A 103 10.01 -3.99 -1.87
CA ALA A 103 11.13 -3.06 -1.85
C ALA A 103 11.39 -2.62 -0.41
N ALA A 104 12.54 -3.03 0.14
CA ALA A 104 12.93 -2.74 1.51
C ALA A 104 13.77 -1.45 1.55
N TYR A 105 13.37 -0.51 2.38
CA TYR A 105 14.01 0.80 2.52
C TYR A 105 14.62 0.98 3.90
N GLY A 106 15.77 1.62 3.93
CA GLY A 106 16.42 2.10 5.14
C GLY A 106 16.21 3.60 5.35
N ASP A 107 17.02 4.20 6.21
CA ASP A 107 16.98 5.64 6.47
C ASP A 107 17.24 6.42 5.18
N GLY A 108 16.61 7.59 5.06
CA GLY A 108 16.75 8.47 3.89
C GLY A 108 16.17 7.88 2.60
N ARG A 109 15.19 7.00 2.70
CA ARG A 109 14.54 6.32 1.57
C ARG A 109 15.52 5.51 0.70
N ARG A 110 16.59 5.02 1.30
CA ARG A 110 17.58 4.23 0.58
C ARG A 110 17.05 2.83 0.33
N LEU A 111 16.93 2.43 -0.93
CA LEU A 111 16.55 1.07 -1.30
C LEU A 111 17.68 0.11 -0.94
N LEU A 112 17.40 -0.84 -0.06
CA LEU A 112 18.36 -1.85 0.40
C LEU A 112 18.22 -3.17 -0.34
N HIS A 113 16.98 -3.63 -0.52
CA HIS A 113 16.67 -4.90 -1.17
C HIS A 113 15.39 -4.79 -1.97
N GLU A 114 15.34 -5.55 -3.05
CA GLU A 114 14.13 -5.68 -3.87
C GLU A 114 13.94 -7.15 -4.21
N ILE A 115 12.80 -7.73 -3.84
CA ILE A 115 12.50 -9.15 -4.01
C ILE A 115 11.16 -9.31 -4.71
N HIS A 116 11.12 -10.15 -5.74
CA HIS A 116 9.89 -10.50 -6.44
C HIS A 116 9.26 -11.75 -5.82
N VAL A 117 7.96 -11.71 -5.57
CA VAL A 117 7.20 -12.81 -5.00
C VAL A 117 6.03 -13.15 -5.93
N THR A 118 6.02 -14.35 -6.47
CA THR A 118 5.01 -14.80 -7.45
C THR A 118 4.17 -15.98 -6.98
N ASP A 119 4.50 -16.57 -5.84
CA ASP A 119 3.86 -17.77 -5.31
C ASP A 119 2.92 -17.50 -4.13
N GLY A 120 2.75 -16.26 -3.75
CA GLY A 120 1.90 -15.87 -2.62
C GLY A 120 2.47 -16.18 -1.24
N VAL A 121 3.67 -16.74 -1.16
CA VAL A 121 4.33 -17.08 0.12
C VAL A 121 5.14 -15.87 0.59
N VAL A 122 4.46 -14.95 1.25
CA VAL A 122 5.02 -13.62 1.58
C VAL A 122 5.70 -13.57 2.96
N GLU A 123 5.21 -14.34 3.92
CA GLU A 123 5.69 -14.26 5.30
C GLU A 123 7.18 -14.58 5.45
N PRO A 124 7.73 -15.65 4.85
CA PRO A 124 9.17 -15.93 4.94
C PRO A 124 10.05 -14.84 4.31
N VAL A 125 9.57 -14.20 3.25
CA VAL A 125 10.28 -13.10 2.59
C VAL A 125 10.31 -11.88 3.51
N LEU A 126 9.18 -11.53 4.11
CA LEU A 126 9.10 -10.41 5.05
C LEU A 126 9.97 -10.65 6.30
N GLU A 127 9.94 -11.86 6.85
CA GLU A 127 10.81 -12.22 7.97
C GLU A 127 12.28 -11.98 7.65
N ARG A 128 12.72 -12.46 6.49
CA ARG A 128 14.10 -12.28 6.03
C ARG A 128 14.46 -10.81 5.86
N LEU A 129 13.59 -10.02 5.25
CA LEU A 129 13.83 -8.59 5.05
C LEU A 129 13.94 -7.86 6.39
N PHE A 130 13.05 -8.14 7.33
CA PHE A 130 13.04 -7.45 8.63
C PHE A 130 14.02 -8.01 9.64
N ASP A 131 14.71 -9.12 9.36
CA ASP A 131 15.87 -9.56 10.15
C ASP A 131 17.03 -8.57 10.06
N ALA A 132 17.16 -7.87 8.95
CA ALA A 132 18.11 -6.78 8.81
C ALA A 132 17.61 -5.55 9.57
N SER A 133 18.35 -5.14 10.63
CA SER A 133 17.92 -4.03 11.50
C SER A 133 17.89 -2.69 10.78
N GLU A 134 18.64 -2.51 9.69
CA GLU A 134 18.62 -1.30 8.88
C GLU A 134 17.37 -1.15 8.02
N VAL A 135 16.59 -2.21 7.81
CA VAL A 135 15.32 -2.10 7.10
C VAL A 135 14.29 -1.44 8.01
N ARG A 136 13.78 -0.28 7.58
CA ARG A 136 12.78 0.50 8.31
C ARG A 136 11.37 0.16 7.89
N TYR A 137 11.14 0.00 6.60
CA TYR A 137 9.85 -0.35 6.06
C TYR A 137 10.02 -1.06 4.70
N VAL A 138 8.96 -1.74 4.29
CA VAL A 138 8.88 -2.39 2.98
C VAL A 138 7.68 -1.83 2.24
N HIS A 139 7.87 -1.39 1.00
CA HIS A 139 6.77 -1.10 0.10
C HIS A 139 6.45 -2.34 -0.74
N VAL A 140 5.19 -2.73 -0.74
CA VAL A 140 4.69 -3.76 -1.63
C VAL A 140 4.13 -3.07 -2.88
N ARG A 141 4.59 -3.50 -4.04
CA ARG A 141 4.17 -2.94 -5.33
C ARG A 141 3.73 -4.06 -6.26
N ASP A 142 2.84 -3.72 -7.19
CA ASP A 142 2.54 -4.62 -8.31
C ASP A 142 3.80 -4.81 -9.16
N GLN A 143 4.14 -6.06 -9.47
CA GLN A 143 5.36 -6.36 -10.20
C GLN A 143 5.28 -5.88 -11.66
N GLU A 144 4.11 -5.96 -12.28
CA GLU A 144 3.94 -5.61 -13.69
C GLU A 144 3.84 -4.10 -13.90
N ALA A 145 2.95 -3.44 -13.16
CA ALA A 145 2.71 -2.01 -13.29
C ALA A 145 3.64 -1.15 -12.45
N GLY A 146 4.22 -1.70 -11.38
CA GLY A 146 5.09 -0.98 -10.47
C GLY A 146 4.36 -0.08 -9.47
N CYS A 147 3.03 -0.11 -9.44
CA CYS A 147 2.23 0.74 -8.57
C CYS A 147 2.31 0.30 -7.12
N TYR A 148 2.34 1.30 -6.22
CA TYR A 148 2.32 1.07 -4.79
C TYR A 148 0.99 0.45 -4.33
N ASP A 149 1.08 -0.58 -3.49
CA ASP A 149 -0.07 -1.24 -2.88
C ASP A 149 -0.20 -0.92 -1.39
N LEU A 150 0.82 -1.21 -0.60
CA LEU A 150 0.82 -0.98 0.85
C LEU A 150 2.23 -0.90 1.41
N ARG A 151 2.33 -0.42 2.66
CA ARG A 151 3.56 -0.39 3.43
C ARG A 151 3.51 -1.42 4.55
N VAL A 152 4.63 -2.10 4.77
CA VAL A 152 4.82 -3.02 5.89
C VAL A 152 5.85 -2.42 6.83
N GLU A 153 5.55 -2.40 8.11
CA GLU A 153 6.45 -1.95 9.17
C GLU A 153 6.45 -2.96 10.31
N ARG A 154 7.50 -2.92 11.14
CA ARG A 154 7.43 -3.61 12.42
C ARG A 154 6.33 -3.00 13.27
N ALA A 155 5.59 -3.82 13.99
CA ALA A 155 4.64 -3.30 14.96
C ALA A 155 5.42 -2.46 15.99
N LYS A 156 4.82 -1.34 16.40
CA LYS A 156 5.41 -0.55 17.47
C LYS A 156 5.47 -1.41 18.71
N ALA A 157 6.64 -1.46 19.37
CA ALA A 157 6.75 -2.07 20.67
C ALA A 157 5.66 -1.47 21.56
N ALA A 158 4.90 -2.33 22.26
CA ALA A 158 3.95 -1.85 23.23
C ALA A 158 4.71 -0.89 24.15
N GLU A 159 4.24 0.37 24.25
CA GLU A 159 4.82 1.30 25.19
C GLU A 159 4.74 0.65 26.57
N ALA A 160 5.89 0.49 27.22
CA ALA A 160 5.92 0.07 28.59
C ALA A 160 5.10 1.08 29.39
N ALA A 161 3.97 0.62 29.89
CA ALA A 161 3.10 1.47 30.70
C ALA A 161 3.85 1.99 31.91
#